data_44aff9af3492bd60a11a89a58c657e59
#
_entry.id   44aff9af3492bd60a11a89a58c657e59
#
_cell.length_a   1.000
_cell.length_b   1.000
_cell.length_c   1.000
_cell.angle_alpha   90.00
_cell.angle_beta   90.00
_cell.angle_gamma   90.00
#
_symmetry.space_group_name_H-M   'P 1'
#
loop_
_entity.id
_entity.type
_entity.pdbx_description
1 polymer ?
#
loop_
_entity_poly.entity_id
_entity_poly.type
_entity_poly.pdbx_seq_one_letter_code
_entity_poly.pdbx_strand_id
1 'polypeptide(L)'
;SNPIINEDIEMAETKSVAGTQTEKNLATSYLNESQSYARYTFYAQKAAKESFFPIGYAFNETAANELRHAKIFLGFLPGGKLVAEVPTDSVAIGSTEDNLKIAIDEERFEGVKAYQAYADVADKEGFPVIASHFRAIAQIEQHHLDRFQTYLDQLQKGTIWKREKPILWQCLVCGYIYEGTEPPVKCPACDHPYQHYIGLDIYQ
;
A
#
# COMPACT_ATOMS: atom_id res chain seq x y z
N SER A 1 -27.37 2.05 12.00
CA SER A 1 -26.65 3.31 12.23
C SER A 1 -25.23 2.94 12.64
N ASN A 2 -24.27 3.11 11.73
CA ASN A 2 -22.87 3.06 12.10
C ASN A 2 -22.61 4.14 13.14
N PRO A 3 -21.98 3.81 14.28
CA PRO A 3 -21.52 4.84 15.16
C PRO A 3 -20.55 5.71 14.36
N ILE A 4 -20.79 7.01 14.34
CA ILE A 4 -19.80 7.98 13.90
C ILE A 4 -18.67 7.83 14.91
N ILE A 5 -17.63 7.05 14.53
CA ILE A 5 -16.39 7.04 15.28
C ILE A 5 -15.89 8.48 15.18
N ASN A 6 -15.82 9.15 16.31
CA ASN A 6 -15.33 10.51 16.36
C ASN A 6 -13.81 10.40 16.13
N GLU A 7 -13.42 10.40 14.85
CA GLU A 7 -12.02 10.23 14.41
C GLU A 7 -11.10 11.26 15.09
N ASP A 8 -11.66 12.38 15.53
CA ASP A 8 -10.91 13.46 16.17
C ASP A 8 -10.50 13.14 17.62
N ILE A 9 -11.21 12.25 18.31
CA ILE A 9 -10.93 11.93 19.72
C ILE A 9 -9.82 10.87 19.84
N GLU A 10 -9.76 9.91 18.90
CA GLU A 10 -8.76 8.83 18.94
C GLU A 10 -7.36 9.27 18.51
N MET A 11 -7.26 10.41 17.81
CA MET A 11 -5.98 10.92 17.28
C MET A 11 -5.39 12.05 18.14
N ALA A 12 -6.01 12.43 19.25
CA ALA A 12 -5.54 13.54 20.06
C ALA A 12 -4.36 13.16 20.95
N GLU A 13 -3.25 13.90 20.82
CA GLU A 13 -2.16 13.90 21.81
C GLU A 13 -2.40 14.91 22.91
N THR A 14 -1.80 14.70 24.09
CA THR A 14 -1.96 15.59 25.24
C THR A 14 -1.20 16.90 25.12
N LYS A 15 -0.24 17.01 24.20
CA LYS A 15 0.55 18.20 23.92
C LYS A 15 0.78 18.40 22.44
N SER A 16 1.10 19.63 22.02
CA SER A 16 1.37 19.97 20.64
C SER A 16 2.70 19.40 20.14
N VAL A 17 2.72 18.95 18.88
CA VAL A 17 3.94 18.54 18.18
C VAL A 17 4.72 19.73 17.60
N ALA A 18 4.19 20.94 17.67
CA ALA A 18 4.79 22.13 17.06
C ALA A 18 6.26 22.31 17.52
N GLY A 19 7.16 22.48 16.55
CA GLY A 19 8.59 22.69 16.79
C GLY A 19 9.39 21.42 17.11
N THR A 20 8.78 20.25 17.13
CA THR A 20 9.45 18.99 17.46
C THR A 20 9.94 18.25 16.22
N GLN A 21 10.82 17.25 16.42
CA GLN A 21 11.22 16.34 15.33
C GLN A 21 10.03 15.50 14.86
N THR A 22 9.12 15.14 15.77
CA THR A 22 7.89 14.40 15.42
C THR A 22 7.03 15.18 14.44
N GLU A 23 6.89 16.51 14.58
CA GLU A 23 6.21 17.34 13.59
C GLU A 23 6.84 17.20 12.20
N LYS A 24 8.18 17.27 12.11
CA LYS A 24 8.90 17.10 10.84
C LYS A 24 8.71 15.71 10.27
N ASN A 25 8.76 14.68 11.10
CA ASN A 25 8.56 13.29 10.68
C ASN A 25 7.13 13.05 10.17
N LEU A 26 6.12 13.66 10.80
CA LEU A 26 4.74 13.60 10.34
C LEU A 26 4.57 14.28 8.97
N ALA A 27 5.17 15.45 8.78
CA ALA A 27 5.10 16.16 7.50
C ALA A 27 5.82 15.39 6.39
N THR A 28 7.00 14.84 6.67
CA THR A 28 7.70 13.95 5.74
C THR A 28 6.87 12.72 5.38
N SER A 29 6.25 12.10 6.38
CA SER A 29 5.38 10.94 6.18
C SER A 29 4.16 11.27 5.33
N TYR A 30 3.51 12.40 5.57
CA TYR A 30 2.40 12.87 4.74
C TYR A 30 2.81 13.03 3.27
N LEU A 31 3.96 13.65 3.01
CA LEU A 31 4.47 13.80 1.64
C LEU A 31 4.81 12.45 1.01
N ASN A 32 5.44 11.56 1.78
CA ASN A 32 5.80 10.23 1.30
C ASN A 32 4.55 9.43 0.90
N GLU A 33 3.55 9.39 1.75
CA GLU A 33 2.28 8.71 1.46
C GLU A 33 1.56 9.33 0.26
N SER A 34 1.61 10.66 0.12
CA SER A 34 1.01 11.35 -1.00
C SER A 34 1.67 10.98 -2.33
N GLN A 35 3.00 10.89 -2.37
CA GLN A 35 3.70 10.44 -3.58
C GLN A 35 3.46 8.95 -3.83
N SER A 36 3.41 8.10 -2.80
CA SER A 36 3.13 6.67 -2.94
C SER A 36 1.73 6.44 -3.51
N TYR A 37 0.75 7.19 -3.05
CA TYR A 37 -0.60 7.16 -3.63
C TYR A 37 -0.59 7.44 -5.13
N ALA A 38 0.07 8.50 -5.56
CA ALA A 38 0.17 8.83 -6.97
C ALA A 38 0.94 7.74 -7.75
N ARG A 39 2.08 7.32 -7.22
CA ARG A 39 2.96 6.33 -7.86
C ARG A 39 2.24 4.99 -8.05
N TYR A 40 1.60 4.46 -7.01
CA TYR A 40 0.90 3.18 -7.10
C TYR A 40 -0.33 3.25 -8.00
N THR A 41 -0.99 4.40 -8.07
CA THR A 41 -2.07 4.63 -9.06
C THR A 41 -1.52 4.52 -10.48
N PHE A 42 -0.36 5.11 -10.76
CA PHE A 42 0.29 5.00 -12.08
C PHE A 42 0.76 3.57 -12.35
N TYR A 43 1.31 2.89 -11.36
CA TYR A 43 1.75 1.49 -11.49
C TYR A 43 0.57 0.55 -11.75
N ALA A 44 -0.59 0.80 -11.12
CA ALA A 44 -1.82 0.05 -11.40
C ALA A 44 -2.26 0.20 -12.85
N GLN A 45 -2.21 1.41 -13.39
CA GLN A 45 -2.54 1.69 -14.79
C GLN A 45 -1.58 0.96 -15.75
N LYS A 46 -0.30 0.94 -15.42
CA LYS A 46 0.71 0.23 -16.23
C LYS A 46 0.49 -1.29 -16.20
N ALA A 47 0.23 -1.85 -15.02
CA ALA A 47 -0.07 -3.27 -14.88
C ALA A 47 -1.30 -3.67 -15.70
N ALA A 48 -2.36 -2.85 -15.69
CA ALA A 48 -3.54 -3.08 -16.51
C ALA A 48 -3.23 -3.06 -18.03
N LYS A 49 -2.39 -2.11 -18.47
CA LYS A 49 -1.94 -2.05 -19.88
C LYS A 49 -1.16 -3.29 -20.29
N GLU A 50 -0.42 -3.89 -19.38
CA GLU A 50 0.34 -5.12 -19.60
C GLU A 50 -0.49 -6.39 -19.33
N SER A 51 -1.78 -6.24 -19.02
CA SER A 51 -2.71 -7.33 -18.69
C SER A 51 -2.36 -8.10 -17.41
N PHE A 52 -1.64 -7.49 -16.49
CA PHE A 52 -1.38 -8.02 -15.14
C PHE A 52 -2.44 -7.49 -14.17
N PHE A 53 -3.70 -7.83 -14.38
CA PHE A 53 -4.82 -7.27 -13.62
C PHE A 53 -4.77 -7.57 -12.12
N PRO A 54 -4.33 -8.76 -11.64
CA PRO A 54 -4.15 -8.99 -10.20
C PRO A 54 -3.13 -8.03 -9.56
N ILE A 55 -2.05 -7.72 -10.27
CA ILE A 55 -1.02 -6.78 -9.81
C ILE A 55 -1.58 -5.36 -9.80
N GLY A 56 -2.33 -4.99 -10.85
CA GLY A 56 -3.03 -3.70 -10.90
C GLY A 56 -4.01 -3.52 -9.74
N TYR A 57 -4.75 -4.58 -9.41
CA TYR A 57 -5.64 -4.60 -8.26
C TYR A 57 -4.88 -4.36 -6.94
N ALA A 58 -3.75 -5.05 -6.74
CA ALA A 58 -2.92 -4.87 -5.56
C ALA A 58 -2.37 -3.44 -5.44
N PHE A 59 -1.91 -2.84 -6.54
CA PHE A 59 -1.45 -1.46 -6.55
C PHE A 59 -2.58 -0.47 -6.23
N ASN A 60 -3.78 -0.66 -6.77
CA ASN A 60 -4.93 0.21 -6.49
C ASN A 60 -5.35 0.12 -5.02
N GLU A 61 -5.41 -1.08 -4.44
CA GLU A 61 -5.71 -1.24 -3.02
C GLU A 61 -4.66 -0.58 -2.14
N THR A 62 -3.39 -0.83 -2.45
CA THR A 62 -2.28 -0.20 -1.72
C THR A 62 -2.35 1.32 -1.82
N ALA A 63 -2.59 1.87 -3.00
CA ALA A 63 -2.76 3.31 -3.20
C ALA A 63 -3.86 3.90 -2.30
N ALA A 64 -4.99 3.20 -2.17
CA ALA A 64 -6.07 3.63 -1.28
C ALA A 64 -5.64 3.64 0.19
N ASN A 65 -4.85 2.64 0.61
CA ASN A 65 -4.28 2.63 1.97
C ASN A 65 -3.32 3.80 2.18
N GLU A 66 -2.43 4.08 1.21
CA GLU A 66 -1.47 5.19 1.30
C GLU A 66 -2.18 6.55 1.42
N LEU A 67 -3.26 6.75 0.69
CA LEU A 67 -4.08 7.96 0.81
C LEU A 67 -4.67 8.10 2.21
N ARG A 68 -5.12 7.00 2.81
CA ARG A 68 -5.63 6.99 4.19
C ARG A 68 -4.52 7.29 5.19
N HIS A 69 -3.32 6.72 5.02
CA HIS A 69 -2.17 7.01 5.88
C HIS A 69 -1.78 8.48 5.79
N ALA A 70 -1.77 9.06 4.58
CA ALA A 70 -1.53 10.49 4.40
C ALA A 70 -2.50 11.34 5.22
N LYS A 71 -3.78 11.00 5.21
CA LYS A 71 -4.81 11.70 6.00
C LYS A 71 -4.56 11.56 7.51
N ILE A 72 -4.13 10.40 7.98
CA ILE A 72 -3.79 10.17 9.39
C ILE A 72 -2.63 11.08 9.80
N PHE A 73 -1.54 11.09 9.05
CA PHE A 73 -0.37 11.91 9.38
C PHE A 73 -0.68 13.41 9.31
N LEU A 74 -1.42 13.84 8.32
CA LEU A 74 -1.89 15.23 8.21
C LEU A 74 -2.76 15.62 9.41
N GLY A 75 -3.59 14.71 9.91
CA GLY A 75 -4.46 14.93 11.03
C GLY A 75 -3.75 15.21 12.35
N PHE A 76 -2.50 14.76 12.50
CA PHE A 76 -1.67 15.05 13.67
C PHE A 76 -0.93 16.39 13.60
N LEU A 77 -0.87 17.02 12.44
CA LEU A 77 -0.16 18.28 12.27
C LEU A 77 -0.94 19.48 12.82
N PRO A 78 -0.27 20.43 13.49
CA PRO A 78 -0.96 21.52 14.19
C PRO A 78 -1.46 22.64 13.29
N GLY A 79 -1.13 22.64 12.00
CA GLY A 79 -1.49 23.68 11.04
C GLY A 79 -0.34 24.63 10.70
N GLY A 80 -0.63 25.62 9.85
CA GLY A 80 0.37 26.52 9.32
C GLY A 80 1.13 25.95 8.13
N LYS A 81 2.17 26.65 7.69
CA LYS A 81 3.07 26.19 6.59
C LYS A 81 4.29 25.53 7.17
N LEU A 82 4.63 24.37 6.63
CA LEU A 82 5.79 23.60 7.02
C LEU A 82 6.55 23.17 5.76
N VAL A 83 7.87 23.27 5.78
CA VAL A 83 8.72 22.74 4.71
C VAL A 83 9.20 21.36 5.11
N ALA A 84 8.99 20.39 4.25
CA ALA A 84 9.46 19.03 4.45
C ALA A 84 10.01 18.47 3.13
N GLU A 85 10.92 17.52 3.24
CA GLU A 85 11.56 16.87 2.09
C GLU A 85 11.37 15.36 2.20
N VAL A 86 11.21 14.71 1.04
CA VAL A 86 11.14 13.24 0.96
C VAL A 86 12.07 12.76 -0.13
N PRO A 87 12.73 11.60 0.06
CA PRO A 87 13.38 10.89 -1.04
C PRO A 87 12.37 10.55 -2.12
N THR A 88 12.76 10.70 -3.37
CA THR A 88 11.90 10.39 -4.51
C THR A 88 12.69 9.61 -5.55
N ASP A 89 12.19 8.45 -5.93
CA ASP A 89 12.70 7.73 -7.09
C ASP A 89 12.33 8.51 -8.37
N SER A 90 13.30 9.22 -8.93
CA SER A 90 13.10 10.04 -10.13
C SER A 90 13.21 9.19 -11.41
N VAL A 91 12.57 8.05 -11.41
CA VAL A 91 12.55 7.09 -12.51
C VAL A 91 11.18 7.13 -13.17
N ALA A 92 11.14 7.13 -14.50
CA ALA A 92 9.90 7.04 -15.25
C ALA A 92 9.18 5.71 -14.92
N ILE A 93 7.86 5.71 -15.06
CA ILE A 93 7.07 4.49 -14.92
C ILE A 93 7.55 3.48 -15.95
N GLY A 94 8.06 2.34 -15.45
CA GLY A 94 8.64 1.28 -16.25
C GLY A 94 7.67 0.13 -16.49
N SER A 95 8.22 -1.07 -16.71
CA SER A 95 7.46 -2.30 -16.75
C SER A 95 6.85 -2.62 -15.37
N THR A 96 5.84 -3.46 -15.33
CA THR A 96 5.27 -3.92 -14.04
C THR A 96 6.33 -4.56 -13.15
N GLU A 97 7.27 -5.33 -13.73
CA GLU A 97 8.38 -5.90 -12.97
C GLU A 97 9.27 -4.82 -12.32
N ASP A 98 9.68 -3.82 -13.10
CA ASP A 98 10.49 -2.71 -12.59
C ASP A 98 9.74 -1.92 -11.52
N ASN A 99 8.48 -1.66 -11.74
CA ASN A 99 7.62 -0.92 -10.81
C ASN A 99 7.44 -1.67 -9.48
N LEU A 100 7.31 -2.99 -9.51
CA LEU A 100 7.25 -3.82 -8.30
C LEU A 100 8.56 -3.75 -7.49
N LYS A 101 9.71 -3.76 -8.16
CA LYS A 101 11.01 -3.63 -7.49
C LYS A 101 11.14 -2.30 -6.75
N ILE A 102 10.73 -1.21 -7.38
CA ILE A 102 10.73 0.13 -6.75
C ILE A 102 9.75 0.15 -5.56
N ALA A 103 8.53 -0.37 -5.74
CA ALA A 103 7.53 -0.42 -4.69
C ALA A 103 8.01 -1.20 -3.46
N ILE A 104 8.67 -2.34 -3.66
CA ILE A 104 9.24 -3.15 -2.57
C ILE A 104 10.29 -2.35 -1.78
N ASP A 105 11.17 -1.63 -2.45
CA ASP A 105 12.19 -0.82 -1.81
C ASP A 105 11.58 0.37 -1.05
N GLU A 106 10.60 1.03 -1.63
CA GLU A 106 9.89 2.14 -0.98
C GLU A 106 9.17 1.66 0.29
N GLU A 107 8.44 0.55 0.23
CA GLU A 107 7.77 -0.02 1.41
C GLU A 107 8.78 -0.39 2.50
N ARG A 108 9.92 -0.95 2.13
CA ARG A 108 10.94 -1.37 3.08
C ARG A 108 11.61 -0.18 3.78
N PHE A 109 12.06 0.81 3.03
CA PHE A 109 12.91 1.88 3.55
C PHE A 109 12.12 3.10 4.00
N GLU A 110 11.17 3.57 3.19
CA GLU A 110 10.37 4.76 3.47
C GLU A 110 9.10 4.46 4.28
N GLY A 111 8.69 3.19 4.31
CA GLY A 111 7.58 2.71 5.12
C GLY A 111 8.07 2.02 6.38
N VAL A 112 8.38 0.73 6.31
CA VAL A 112 8.67 -0.10 7.50
C VAL A 112 9.77 0.50 8.37
N LYS A 113 10.95 0.73 7.82
CA LYS A 113 12.11 1.21 8.60
C LYS A 113 11.94 2.64 9.08
N ALA A 114 11.49 3.55 8.23
CA ALA A 114 11.30 4.94 8.59
C ALA A 114 10.24 5.09 9.68
N TYR A 115 9.10 4.43 9.56
CA TYR A 115 8.01 4.58 10.54
C TYR A 115 8.34 3.95 11.89
N GLN A 116 9.10 2.86 11.93
CA GLN A 116 9.63 2.33 13.19
C GLN A 116 10.55 3.34 13.88
N ALA A 117 11.45 3.97 13.12
CA ALA A 117 12.34 5.00 13.65
C ALA A 117 11.56 6.25 14.13
N TYR A 118 10.56 6.68 13.37
CA TYR A 118 9.71 7.81 13.73
C TYR A 118 8.86 7.54 14.98
N ALA A 119 8.42 6.29 15.15
CA ALA A 119 7.74 5.87 16.39
C ALA A 119 8.64 6.01 17.61
N ASP A 120 9.90 5.59 17.51
CA ASP A 120 10.85 5.71 18.60
C ASP A 120 11.12 7.18 18.97
N VAL A 121 11.23 8.06 17.98
CA VAL A 121 11.36 9.51 18.19
C VAL A 121 10.12 10.08 18.88
N ALA A 122 8.93 9.69 18.40
CA ALA A 122 7.67 10.14 19.00
C ALA A 122 7.55 9.74 20.46
N ASP A 123 7.95 8.51 20.83
CA ASP A 123 7.99 8.07 22.21
C ASP A 123 8.96 8.93 23.05
N LYS A 124 10.16 9.17 22.55
CA LYS A 124 11.16 9.99 23.26
C LYS A 124 10.69 11.43 23.49
N GLU A 125 9.95 11.97 22.52
CA GLU A 125 9.40 13.32 22.62
C GLU A 125 8.09 13.39 23.39
N GLY A 126 7.56 12.23 23.82
CA GLY A 126 6.36 12.15 24.68
C GLY A 126 5.05 12.18 23.90
N PHE A 127 5.03 11.57 22.72
CA PHE A 127 3.83 11.43 21.86
C PHE A 127 3.46 9.95 21.68
N PRO A 128 2.94 9.27 22.73
CA PRO A 128 2.69 7.82 22.66
C PRO A 128 1.59 7.43 21.67
N VAL A 129 0.59 8.27 21.45
CA VAL A 129 -0.48 7.98 20.48
C VAL A 129 0.09 8.01 19.07
N ILE A 130 0.87 9.03 18.72
CA ILE A 130 1.54 9.13 17.42
C ILE A 130 2.49 7.96 17.21
N ALA A 131 3.28 7.59 18.22
CA ALA A 131 4.17 6.43 18.17
C ALA A 131 3.42 5.13 17.87
N SER A 132 2.28 4.94 18.52
CA SER A 132 1.40 3.80 18.31
C SER A 132 0.90 3.72 16.84
N HIS A 133 0.49 4.85 16.26
CA HIS A 133 0.06 4.91 14.87
C HIS A 133 1.21 4.61 13.90
N PHE A 134 2.40 5.17 14.12
CA PHE A 134 3.56 4.84 13.29
C PHE A 134 3.88 3.34 13.30
N ARG A 135 3.81 2.68 14.47
CA ARG A 135 4.07 1.24 14.58
C ARG A 135 3.01 0.41 13.87
N ALA A 136 1.75 0.75 14.03
CA ALA A 136 0.66 0.06 13.35
C ALA A 136 0.76 0.20 11.83
N ILE A 137 1.05 1.40 11.34
CA ILE A 137 1.22 1.65 9.90
C ILE A 137 2.46 0.92 9.38
N ALA A 138 3.56 0.88 10.13
CA ALA A 138 4.74 0.09 9.74
C ALA A 138 4.41 -1.39 9.50
N GLN A 139 3.49 -1.97 10.28
CA GLN A 139 3.01 -3.34 10.04
C GLN A 139 2.22 -3.46 8.73
N ILE A 140 1.42 -2.46 8.39
CA ILE A 140 0.69 -2.41 7.13
C ILE A 140 1.67 -2.31 5.96
N GLU A 141 2.71 -1.47 6.08
CA GLU A 141 3.75 -1.34 5.05
C GLU A 141 4.53 -2.66 4.85
N GLN A 142 4.77 -3.42 5.92
CA GLN A 142 5.35 -4.77 5.81
C GLN A 142 4.44 -5.71 5.04
N HIS A 143 3.14 -5.64 5.27
CA HIS A 143 2.16 -6.42 4.53
C HIS A 143 2.14 -6.03 3.04
N HIS A 144 2.18 -4.74 2.71
CA HIS A 144 2.29 -4.27 1.32
C HIS A 144 3.55 -4.82 0.65
N LEU A 145 4.69 -4.74 1.35
CA LEU A 145 5.96 -5.27 0.87
C LEU A 145 5.86 -6.76 0.56
N ASP A 146 5.33 -7.55 1.47
CA ASP A 146 5.22 -9.01 1.33
C ASP A 146 4.33 -9.37 0.12
N ARG A 147 3.24 -8.67 -0.07
CA ARG A 147 2.35 -8.88 -1.22
C ARG A 147 3.04 -8.52 -2.54
N PHE A 148 3.72 -7.38 -2.60
CA PHE A 148 4.48 -7.00 -3.79
C PHE A 148 5.60 -8.00 -4.10
N GLN A 149 6.29 -8.50 -3.09
CA GLN A 149 7.32 -9.52 -3.27
C GLN A 149 6.74 -10.81 -3.82
N THR A 150 5.59 -11.24 -3.31
CA THR A 150 4.89 -12.42 -3.83
C THR A 150 4.55 -12.27 -5.31
N TYR A 151 4.01 -11.11 -5.72
CA TYR A 151 3.69 -10.86 -7.12
C TYR A 151 4.95 -10.75 -8.01
N LEU A 152 6.03 -10.15 -7.50
CA LEU A 152 7.29 -10.09 -8.24
C LEU A 152 7.83 -11.50 -8.49
N ASP A 153 7.83 -12.36 -7.47
CA ASP A 153 8.29 -13.75 -7.59
C ASP A 153 7.44 -14.51 -8.61
N GLN A 154 6.12 -14.36 -8.56
CA GLN A 154 5.21 -15.01 -9.50
C GLN A 154 5.40 -14.49 -10.93
N LEU A 155 5.59 -13.19 -11.09
CA LEU A 155 5.83 -12.58 -12.40
C LEU A 155 7.12 -13.13 -13.01
N GLN A 156 8.20 -13.17 -12.26
CA GLN A 156 9.50 -13.69 -12.71
C GLN A 156 9.47 -15.17 -13.02
N LYS A 157 8.69 -15.96 -12.28
CA LYS A 157 8.53 -17.41 -12.47
C LYS A 157 7.46 -17.78 -13.50
N GLY A 158 6.66 -16.81 -13.95
CA GLY A 158 5.54 -17.08 -14.85
C GLY A 158 4.38 -17.84 -14.19
N THR A 159 4.17 -17.64 -12.90
CA THR A 159 3.19 -18.40 -12.10
C THR A 159 2.05 -17.56 -11.52
N ILE A 160 1.81 -16.36 -12.06
CA ILE A 160 0.68 -15.52 -11.60
C ILE A 160 -0.65 -16.29 -11.67
N TRP A 161 -0.87 -17.06 -12.74
CA TRP A 161 -2.09 -17.82 -12.96
C TRP A 161 -1.87 -19.34 -12.93
N LYS A 162 -0.87 -19.79 -12.17
CA LYS A 162 -0.56 -21.22 -12.00
C LYS A 162 -0.27 -21.54 -10.55
N ARG A 163 -0.77 -22.69 -10.09
CA ARG A 163 -0.46 -23.25 -8.76
C ARG A 163 -0.22 -24.74 -8.87
N GLU A 164 0.56 -25.28 -7.94
CA GLU A 164 0.80 -26.73 -7.86
C GLU A 164 -0.43 -27.49 -7.36
N LYS A 165 -1.25 -26.84 -6.52
CA LYS A 165 -2.49 -27.41 -5.96
C LYS A 165 -3.67 -26.51 -6.32
N PRO A 166 -4.89 -27.05 -6.41
CA PRO A 166 -6.07 -26.26 -6.64
C PRO A 166 -6.25 -25.16 -5.59
N ILE A 167 -6.58 -23.96 -6.05
CA ILE A 167 -6.95 -22.80 -5.23
C ILE A 167 -8.25 -22.21 -5.77
N LEU A 168 -8.81 -21.27 -5.03
CA LEU A 168 -9.91 -20.44 -5.50
C LEU A 168 -9.37 -19.26 -6.31
N TRP A 169 -9.94 -19.06 -7.49
CA TRP A 169 -9.69 -17.92 -8.37
C TRP A 169 -10.96 -17.09 -8.49
N GLN A 170 -10.84 -15.80 -8.47
CA GLN A 170 -11.97 -14.89 -8.65
C GLN A 170 -11.77 -13.99 -9.86
N CYS A 171 -12.78 -13.92 -10.71
CA CYS A 171 -12.80 -12.94 -11.79
C CYS A 171 -12.98 -11.53 -11.22
N LEU A 172 -12.04 -10.65 -11.48
CA LEU A 172 -12.08 -9.27 -10.99
C LEU A 172 -13.13 -8.41 -11.70
N VAL A 173 -13.68 -8.89 -12.84
CA VAL A 173 -14.71 -8.16 -13.58
C VAL A 173 -16.11 -8.46 -13.04
N CYS A 174 -16.46 -9.76 -12.88
CA CYS A 174 -17.83 -10.14 -12.55
C CYS A 174 -17.99 -10.87 -11.19
N GLY A 175 -16.87 -11.23 -10.55
CA GLY A 175 -16.90 -11.91 -9.25
C GLY A 175 -17.04 -13.43 -9.31
N TYR A 176 -17.08 -14.06 -10.50
CA TYR A 176 -17.17 -15.50 -10.63
C TYR A 176 -15.99 -16.18 -9.96
N ILE A 177 -16.26 -17.24 -9.17
CA ILE A 177 -15.24 -18.00 -8.44
C ILE A 177 -15.09 -19.38 -9.07
N TYR A 178 -13.85 -19.80 -9.28
CA TYR A 178 -13.47 -21.07 -9.87
C TYR A 178 -12.39 -21.74 -9.02
N GLU A 179 -12.48 -23.05 -8.82
CA GLU A 179 -11.46 -23.84 -8.13
C GLU A 179 -10.64 -24.66 -9.13
N GLY A 180 -9.31 -24.54 -9.07
CA GLY A 180 -8.41 -25.29 -9.94
C GLY A 180 -6.96 -24.82 -9.77
N THR A 181 -6.04 -25.48 -10.47
CA THR A 181 -4.62 -25.10 -10.49
C THR A 181 -4.34 -23.93 -11.40
N GLU A 182 -5.26 -23.65 -12.32
CA GLU A 182 -5.25 -22.49 -13.22
C GLU A 182 -6.67 -21.97 -13.36
N PRO A 183 -6.88 -20.68 -13.58
CA PRO A 183 -8.21 -20.17 -13.91
C PRO A 183 -8.67 -20.65 -15.28
N PRO A 184 -9.99 -20.57 -15.58
CA PRO A 184 -10.47 -20.82 -16.95
C PRO A 184 -9.80 -19.87 -17.94
N VAL A 185 -9.51 -20.34 -19.14
CA VAL A 185 -8.96 -19.51 -20.23
C VAL A 185 -9.85 -18.28 -20.48
N LYS A 186 -11.16 -18.48 -20.35
CA LYS A 186 -12.19 -17.45 -20.53
C LYS A 186 -13.23 -17.63 -19.41
N CYS A 187 -13.60 -16.53 -18.75
CA CYS A 187 -14.60 -16.56 -17.70
C CYS A 187 -15.95 -17.05 -18.26
N PRO A 188 -16.56 -18.11 -17.69
CA PRO A 188 -17.83 -18.62 -18.19
C PRO A 188 -19.01 -17.68 -17.93
N ALA A 189 -18.86 -16.69 -17.04
CA ALA A 189 -19.94 -15.77 -16.72
C ALA A 189 -19.88 -14.46 -17.55
N CYS A 190 -18.69 -13.90 -17.80
CA CYS A 190 -18.57 -12.58 -18.43
C CYS A 190 -17.66 -12.54 -19.65
N ASP A 191 -17.11 -13.68 -20.07
CA ASP A 191 -16.27 -13.84 -21.26
C ASP A 191 -14.89 -13.13 -21.22
N HIS A 192 -14.50 -12.50 -20.12
CA HIS A 192 -13.18 -11.92 -20.01
C HIS A 192 -12.09 -13.00 -19.93
N PRO A 193 -10.89 -12.76 -20.46
CA PRO A 193 -9.82 -13.75 -20.46
C PRO A 193 -9.23 -13.96 -19.06
N TYR A 194 -8.45 -15.04 -18.90
CA TYR A 194 -7.90 -15.49 -17.62
C TYR A 194 -7.06 -14.44 -16.88
N GLN A 195 -6.49 -13.47 -17.59
CA GLN A 195 -5.68 -12.42 -16.98
C GLN A 195 -6.45 -11.58 -15.96
N HIS A 196 -7.79 -11.58 -16.05
CA HIS A 196 -8.67 -10.90 -15.10
C HIS A 196 -8.93 -11.69 -13.80
N TYR A 197 -8.41 -12.90 -13.67
CA TYR A 197 -8.58 -13.70 -12.46
C TYR A 197 -7.47 -13.38 -11.45
N ILE A 198 -7.87 -13.29 -10.18
CA ILE A 198 -6.97 -13.17 -9.05
C ILE A 198 -7.01 -14.46 -8.22
N GLY A 199 -5.85 -14.96 -7.79
CA GLY A 199 -5.77 -16.07 -6.85
C GLY A 199 -6.14 -15.59 -5.44
N LEU A 200 -7.11 -16.27 -4.80
CA LEU A 200 -7.56 -15.91 -3.46
C LEU A 200 -6.64 -16.46 -2.36
N ASP A 201 -5.56 -17.12 -2.72
CA ASP A 201 -4.52 -17.59 -1.80
C ASP A 201 -3.50 -16.51 -1.42
N ILE A 202 -3.50 -15.38 -2.13
CA ILE A 202 -2.64 -14.25 -1.79
C ILE A 202 -3.40 -13.35 -0.81
N TYR A 203 -2.75 -13.02 0.30
CA TYR A 203 -3.32 -12.13 1.29
C TYR A 203 -3.52 -10.73 0.69
N GLN A 204 -4.76 -10.26 0.76
CA GLN A 204 -5.18 -8.97 0.19
C GLN A 204 -5.22 -7.88 1.26
#